data_0bb5979bc7c7405432dfdfa841321e42
#
_entry.id   0bb5979bc7c7405432dfdfa841321e42
#
_cell.length_a   1.000
_cell.length_b   1.000
_cell.length_c   1.000
_cell.angle_alpha   90.00
_cell.angle_beta   90.00
_cell.angle_gamma   90.00
#
_symmetry.space_group_name_H-M   'P 1'
#
loop_
_entity.id
_entity.type
_entity.pdbx_description
1 polymer ?
#
loop_
_entity_poly.entity_id
_entity_poly.type
_entity_poly.pdbx_seq_one_letter_code
_entity_poly.pdbx_strand_id
1 'polypeptide(L)'
;MNVTGLEVFDTTVQTTNAWLKEIVETTGPDRRRAYHVLTAVLHALRDRLTVDEVAQLGAQLPILVRGLYYDQWHPAGKPERLRHKEEFLAAVAEELDDIGPINPERATRAVFAVLEHHIAPGEIEDVMGMLPARLRELWP
;
A
#
# COMPACT_ATOMS: atom_id res chain seq x y z
N MET A 1 -10.98 17.88 13.63
CA MET A 1 -11.03 19.26 13.09
C MET A 1 -11.67 19.24 11.71
N ASN A 2 -12.65 20.09 11.51
CA ASN A 2 -13.39 20.14 10.26
C ASN A 2 -12.73 21.17 9.33
N VAL A 3 -11.81 20.73 8.49
CA VAL A 3 -10.99 21.62 7.66
C VAL A 3 -11.63 21.88 6.30
N THR A 4 -12.30 20.86 5.73
CA THR A 4 -12.85 20.96 4.38
C THR A 4 -14.31 21.44 4.35
N GLY A 5 -14.99 21.38 5.46
CA GLY A 5 -16.42 21.67 5.55
C GLY A 5 -17.32 20.50 5.18
N LEU A 6 -16.75 19.37 4.77
CA LEU A 6 -17.48 18.15 4.45
C LEU A 6 -16.95 17.00 5.28
N GLU A 7 -17.82 16.38 6.07
CA GLU A 7 -17.44 15.29 6.97
C GLU A 7 -16.76 14.13 6.23
N VAL A 8 -17.25 13.76 5.06
CA VAL A 8 -16.69 12.65 4.28
C VAL A 8 -15.23 12.92 3.91
N PHE A 9 -14.88 14.17 3.58
CA PHE A 9 -13.50 14.53 3.26
C PHE A 9 -12.64 14.59 4.51
N ASP A 10 -13.16 15.18 5.59
CA ASP A 10 -12.43 15.30 6.83
C ASP A 10 -12.14 13.91 7.43
N THR A 11 -13.10 13.00 7.36
CA THR A 11 -12.95 11.64 7.87
C THR A 11 -11.87 10.88 7.10
N THR A 12 -11.88 10.94 5.76
CA THR A 12 -10.88 10.21 4.98
C THR A 12 -9.48 10.80 5.16
N VAL A 13 -9.37 12.12 5.34
CA VAL A 13 -8.08 12.76 5.64
C VAL A 13 -7.57 12.29 7.01
N GLN A 14 -8.42 12.26 8.02
CA GLN A 14 -8.05 11.80 9.37
C GLN A 14 -7.61 10.35 9.36
N THR A 15 -8.34 9.49 8.65
CA THR A 15 -8.00 8.07 8.53
C THR A 15 -6.65 7.89 7.82
N THR A 16 -6.44 8.62 6.74
CA THR A 16 -5.16 8.58 6.01
C THR A 16 -4.01 9.02 6.91
N ASN A 17 -4.22 10.08 7.69
CA ASN A 17 -3.21 10.55 8.64
C ASN A 17 -2.87 9.48 9.69
N ALA A 18 -3.86 8.72 10.15
CA ALA A 18 -3.62 7.63 11.08
C ALA A 18 -2.77 6.53 10.45
N TRP A 19 -3.03 6.20 9.19
CA TRP A 19 -2.22 5.23 8.45
C TRP A 19 -0.77 5.70 8.31
N LEU A 20 -0.57 6.96 7.92
CA LEU A 20 0.77 7.53 7.80
C LEU A 20 1.51 7.52 9.14
N LYS A 21 0.81 7.79 10.23
CA LYS A 21 1.40 7.75 11.56
C LYS A 21 1.94 6.36 11.91
N GLU A 22 1.20 5.31 11.57
CA GLU A 22 1.66 3.94 11.79
C GLU A 22 2.92 3.64 10.97
N ILE A 23 2.98 4.13 9.72
CA ILE A 23 4.16 3.93 8.88
C ILE A 23 5.37 4.68 9.43
N VAL A 24 5.16 5.91 9.91
CA VAL A 24 6.21 6.73 10.54
C VAL A 24 6.87 5.99 11.71
N GLU A 25 6.10 5.24 12.49
CA GLU A 25 6.63 4.48 13.63
C GLU A 25 7.68 3.45 13.19
N THR A 26 7.61 2.97 11.96
CA THR A 26 8.54 1.97 11.42
C THR A 26 9.64 2.60 10.56
N THR A 27 9.30 3.59 9.74
CA THR A 27 10.20 4.10 8.69
C THR A 27 10.87 5.43 9.05
N GLY A 28 10.50 6.04 10.17
CA GLY A 28 11.07 7.30 10.62
C GLY A 28 10.08 8.46 10.58
N PRO A 29 10.43 9.60 11.20
CA PRO A 29 9.48 10.67 11.53
C PRO A 29 9.01 11.53 10.34
N ASP A 30 9.55 11.34 9.16
CA ASP A 30 9.18 12.13 7.99
C ASP A 30 7.85 11.64 7.41
N ARG A 31 6.80 12.44 7.61
CA ARG A 31 5.46 12.13 7.14
C ARG A 31 5.38 12.08 5.62
N ARG A 32 6.12 12.92 4.92
CA ARG A 32 6.18 12.90 3.46
C ARG A 32 6.78 11.60 2.96
N ARG A 33 7.81 11.11 3.65
CA ARG A 33 8.44 9.84 3.35
C ARG A 33 7.44 8.69 3.55
N ALA A 34 6.66 8.72 4.63
CA ALA A 34 5.63 7.72 4.88
C ALA A 34 4.57 7.70 3.77
N TYR A 35 4.18 8.87 3.27
CA TYR A 35 3.27 8.96 2.13
C TYR A 35 3.83 8.28 0.88
N HIS A 36 5.10 8.52 0.56
CA HIS A 36 5.73 7.88 -0.59
C HIS A 36 5.87 6.36 -0.40
N VAL A 37 6.18 5.92 0.82
CA VAL A 37 6.24 4.50 1.16
C VAL A 37 4.88 3.83 0.95
N LEU A 38 3.82 4.43 1.47
CA LEU A 38 2.46 3.91 1.31
C LEU A 38 2.12 3.76 -0.17
N THR A 39 2.34 4.81 -0.95
CA THR A 39 2.01 4.83 -2.38
C THR A 39 2.81 3.79 -3.16
N ALA A 40 4.12 3.72 -2.94
CA ALA A 40 4.99 2.80 -3.66
C ALA A 40 4.61 1.34 -3.40
N VAL A 41 4.35 0.99 -2.15
CA VAL A 41 4.00 -0.39 -1.79
C VAL A 41 2.60 -0.75 -2.29
N LEU A 42 1.64 0.16 -2.17
CA LEU A 42 0.30 -0.07 -2.71
C LEU A 42 0.33 -0.29 -4.23
N HIS A 43 1.14 0.47 -4.95
CA HIS A 43 1.27 0.32 -6.40
C HIS A 43 1.90 -1.03 -6.77
N ALA A 44 2.97 -1.43 -6.08
CA ALA A 44 3.62 -2.71 -6.34
C ALA A 44 2.68 -3.88 -6.03
N LEU A 45 1.95 -3.80 -4.92
CA LEU A 45 0.97 -4.82 -4.54
C LEU A 45 -0.17 -4.89 -5.56
N ARG A 46 -0.76 -3.75 -5.91
CA ARG A 46 -1.85 -3.65 -6.87
C ARG A 46 -1.47 -4.32 -8.20
N ASP A 47 -0.28 -4.03 -8.69
CA ASP A 47 0.17 -4.52 -10.00
C ASP A 47 0.41 -6.02 -10.01
N ARG A 48 0.46 -6.64 -8.85
CA ARG A 48 0.65 -8.08 -8.67
C ARG A 48 -0.68 -8.83 -8.54
N LEU A 49 -1.79 -8.14 -8.34
CA LEU A 49 -3.11 -8.73 -8.14
C LEU A 49 -3.87 -8.84 -9.46
N THR A 50 -4.80 -9.81 -9.54
CA THR A 50 -5.75 -9.85 -10.66
C THR A 50 -6.60 -8.59 -10.63
N VAL A 51 -7.17 -8.24 -11.80
CA VAL A 51 -8.03 -7.05 -11.91
C VAL A 51 -9.20 -7.11 -10.91
N ASP A 52 -9.81 -8.29 -10.78
CA ASP A 52 -10.90 -8.46 -9.83
C ASP A 52 -10.46 -8.20 -8.39
N GLU A 53 -9.28 -8.72 -8.00
CA GLU A 53 -8.78 -8.51 -6.64
C GLU A 53 -8.33 -7.08 -6.40
N VAL A 54 -7.81 -6.41 -7.43
CA VAL A 54 -7.52 -4.98 -7.33
C VAL A 54 -8.78 -4.22 -6.93
N ALA A 55 -9.90 -4.52 -7.58
CA ALA A 55 -11.17 -3.86 -7.28
C ALA A 55 -11.69 -4.21 -5.88
N GLN A 56 -11.56 -5.46 -5.47
CA GLN A 56 -12.02 -5.90 -4.16
C GLN A 56 -11.24 -5.24 -3.02
N LEU A 57 -9.92 -5.21 -3.13
CA LEU A 57 -9.08 -4.54 -2.14
C LEU A 57 -9.35 -3.04 -2.13
N GLY A 58 -9.43 -2.43 -3.31
CA GLY A 58 -9.69 -1.00 -3.43
C GLY A 58 -10.99 -0.58 -2.75
N ALA A 59 -12.03 -1.42 -2.82
CA ALA A 59 -13.31 -1.13 -2.19
C ALA A 59 -13.22 -1.02 -0.67
N GLN A 60 -12.22 -1.63 -0.05
CA GLN A 60 -12.04 -1.59 1.41
C GLN A 60 -11.11 -0.47 1.87
N LEU A 61 -10.44 0.21 0.95
CA LEU A 61 -9.53 1.30 1.31
C LEU A 61 -10.31 2.59 1.59
N PRO A 62 -9.85 3.41 2.54
CA PRO A 62 -10.41 4.76 2.71
C PRO A 62 -10.33 5.54 1.40
N ILE A 63 -11.26 6.43 1.15
CA ILE A 63 -11.41 7.09 -0.16
C ILE A 63 -10.13 7.74 -0.65
N LEU A 64 -9.42 8.46 0.20
CA LEU A 64 -8.17 9.11 -0.20
C LEU A 64 -7.08 8.07 -0.51
N VAL A 65 -6.94 7.05 0.34
CA VAL A 65 -5.97 5.98 0.11
C VAL A 65 -6.32 5.21 -1.17
N ARG A 66 -7.62 5.00 -1.41
CA ARG A 66 -8.09 4.35 -2.65
C ARG A 66 -7.64 5.13 -3.88
N GLY A 67 -7.72 6.47 -3.84
CA GLY A 67 -7.25 7.31 -4.93
C GLY A 67 -5.76 7.16 -5.19
N LEU A 68 -4.95 7.14 -4.14
CA LEU A 68 -3.51 6.89 -4.26
C LEU A 68 -3.24 5.51 -4.83
N TYR A 69 -3.97 4.51 -4.39
CA TYR A 69 -3.85 3.12 -4.83
C TYR A 69 -4.12 2.95 -6.32
N TYR A 70 -5.14 3.61 -6.87
CA TYR A 70 -5.49 3.52 -8.29
C TYR A 70 -4.69 4.46 -9.19
N ASP A 71 -4.04 5.46 -8.63
CA ASP A 71 -3.32 6.44 -9.42
C ASP A 71 -2.30 5.75 -10.33
N GLN A 72 -2.32 6.08 -11.63
CA GLN A 72 -1.42 5.55 -12.65
C GLN A 72 -1.56 4.03 -12.90
N TRP A 73 -2.67 3.43 -12.50
CA TRP A 73 -2.89 2.00 -12.76
C TRP A 73 -3.22 1.76 -14.23
N HIS A 74 -2.52 0.80 -14.81
CA HIS A 74 -2.77 0.31 -16.17
C HIS A 74 -3.18 -1.15 -16.09
N PRO A 75 -4.49 -1.47 -16.16
CA PRO A 75 -4.95 -2.85 -16.00
C PRO A 75 -4.52 -3.78 -17.14
N ALA A 76 -4.26 -3.25 -18.35
CA ALA A 76 -3.80 -4.08 -19.46
C ALA A 76 -2.44 -4.72 -19.12
N GLY A 77 -2.33 -6.01 -19.36
CA GLY A 77 -1.11 -6.76 -19.06
C GLY A 77 -0.92 -7.11 -17.59
N LYS A 78 -1.91 -6.84 -16.74
CA LYS A 78 -1.84 -7.20 -15.33
C LYS A 78 -2.54 -8.55 -15.07
N PRO A 79 -2.14 -9.27 -14.00
CA PRO A 79 -1.08 -8.91 -13.05
C PRO A 79 0.33 -9.08 -13.64
N GLU A 80 1.27 -8.31 -13.12
CA GLU A 80 2.67 -8.50 -13.46
C GLU A 80 3.18 -9.80 -12.86
N ARG A 81 4.07 -10.47 -13.61
CA ARG A 81 4.61 -11.77 -13.20
C ARG A 81 5.85 -11.62 -12.34
N LEU A 82 5.69 -10.97 -11.19
CA LEU A 82 6.79 -10.83 -10.24
C LEU A 82 6.82 -12.07 -9.34
N ARG A 83 7.59 -13.07 -9.72
CA ARG A 83 7.65 -14.36 -9.04
C ARG A 83 8.56 -14.35 -7.82
N HIS A 84 9.52 -13.44 -7.80
CA HIS A 84 10.54 -13.39 -6.75
C HIS A 84 10.34 -12.16 -5.87
N LYS A 85 10.62 -12.34 -4.59
CA LYS A 85 10.57 -11.27 -3.60
C LYS A 85 11.44 -10.09 -4.02
N GLU A 86 12.61 -10.36 -4.57
CA GLU A 86 13.57 -9.35 -4.99
C GLU A 86 13.01 -8.45 -6.11
N GLU A 87 12.24 -9.02 -7.02
CA GLU A 87 11.59 -8.26 -8.11
C GLU A 87 10.54 -7.30 -7.56
N PHE A 88 9.75 -7.78 -6.58
CA PHE A 88 8.75 -6.93 -5.92
C PHE A 88 9.43 -5.79 -5.17
N LEU A 89 10.47 -6.10 -4.40
CA LEU A 89 11.21 -5.09 -3.64
C LEU A 89 11.90 -4.09 -4.56
N ALA A 90 12.39 -4.54 -5.73
CA ALA A 90 12.96 -3.64 -6.72
C ALA A 90 11.93 -2.66 -7.29
N ALA A 91 10.69 -3.12 -7.52
CA ALA A 91 9.61 -2.24 -7.97
C ALA A 91 9.28 -1.19 -6.91
N VAL A 92 9.25 -1.58 -5.65
CA VAL A 92 9.06 -0.63 -4.54
C VAL A 92 10.19 0.39 -4.50
N ALA A 93 11.44 -0.08 -4.57
CA ALA A 93 12.62 0.78 -4.52
C ALA A 93 12.66 1.78 -5.67
N GLU A 94 12.26 1.36 -6.87
CA GLU A 94 12.24 2.24 -8.04
C GLU A 94 11.31 3.43 -7.83
N GLU A 95 10.14 3.21 -7.27
CA GLU A 95 9.20 4.30 -7.00
C GLU A 95 9.65 5.19 -5.84
N LEU A 96 10.55 4.69 -4.99
CA LEU A 96 11.08 5.44 -3.84
C LEU A 96 12.41 6.12 -4.10
N ASP A 97 12.93 6.06 -5.32
CA ASP A 97 14.27 6.52 -5.66
C ASP A 97 14.51 8.00 -5.30
N ASP A 98 13.49 8.85 -5.43
CA ASP A 98 13.61 10.29 -5.24
C ASP A 98 13.60 10.76 -3.78
N ILE A 99 13.28 9.88 -2.82
CA ILE A 99 13.08 10.29 -1.44
C ILE A 99 14.24 9.94 -0.49
N GLY A 100 15.37 9.52 -1.07
CA GLY A 100 16.55 9.15 -0.30
C GLY A 100 16.55 7.67 0.08
N PRO A 101 17.60 7.23 0.78
CA PRO A 101 17.77 5.81 1.08
C PRO A 101 16.67 5.31 2.03
N ILE A 102 16.03 4.21 1.62
CA ILE A 102 15.08 3.49 2.44
C ILE A 102 15.18 2.00 2.11
N ASN A 103 15.05 1.16 3.11
CA ASN A 103 15.05 -0.29 2.92
C ASN A 103 13.68 -0.71 2.36
N PRO A 104 13.61 -1.21 1.12
CA PRO A 104 12.31 -1.56 0.52
C PRO A 104 11.58 -2.70 1.23
N GLU A 105 12.30 -3.64 1.84
CA GLU A 105 11.65 -4.68 2.63
C GLU A 105 11.01 -4.10 3.88
N ARG A 106 11.69 -3.20 4.57
CA ARG A 106 11.15 -2.54 5.75
C ARG A 106 9.93 -1.70 5.40
N ALA A 107 10.00 -0.97 4.28
CA ALA A 107 8.87 -0.19 3.77
C ALA A 107 7.67 -1.10 3.48
N THR A 108 7.90 -2.21 2.81
CA THR A 108 6.85 -3.15 2.47
C THR A 108 6.19 -3.75 3.70
N ARG A 109 7.00 -4.19 4.68
CA ARG A 109 6.49 -4.74 5.94
C ARG A 109 5.64 -3.72 6.69
N ALA A 110 6.06 -2.45 6.69
CA ALA A 110 5.32 -1.39 7.37
C ALA A 110 3.92 -1.22 6.76
N VAL A 111 3.82 -1.19 5.43
CA VAL A 111 2.53 -1.02 4.75
C VAL A 111 1.66 -2.26 4.90
N PHE A 112 2.24 -3.45 4.78
CA PHE A 112 1.48 -4.68 4.97
C PHE A 112 0.91 -4.78 6.39
N ALA A 113 1.65 -4.32 7.39
CA ALA A 113 1.16 -4.27 8.77
C ALA A 113 -0.02 -3.32 8.91
N VAL A 114 0.02 -2.16 8.26
CA VAL A 114 -1.10 -1.21 8.26
C VAL A 114 -2.32 -1.82 7.58
N LEU A 115 -2.14 -2.47 6.44
CA LEU A 115 -3.25 -3.13 5.75
C LEU A 115 -3.88 -4.22 6.62
N GLU A 116 -3.06 -5.07 7.24
CA GLU A 116 -3.58 -6.12 8.11
C GLU A 116 -4.33 -5.56 9.30
N HIS A 117 -3.89 -4.43 9.83
CA HIS A 117 -4.55 -3.77 10.95
C HIS A 117 -5.92 -3.21 10.59
N HIS A 118 -6.10 -2.70 9.38
CA HIS A 118 -7.29 -1.93 9.00
C HIS A 118 -8.23 -2.63 8.03
N ILE A 119 -7.77 -3.62 7.30
CA ILE A 119 -8.57 -4.33 6.30
C ILE A 119 -9.13 -5.62 6.89
N ALA A 120 -10.32 -6.01 6.44
CA ALA A 120 -10.96 -7.23 6.93
C ALA A 120 -10.07 -8.46 6.71
N PRO A 121 -9.95 -9.36 7.71
CA PRO A 121 -9.06 -10.53 7.59
C PRO A 121 -9.32 -11.40 6.37
N GLY A 122 -10.59 -11.57 5.96
CA GLY A 122 -10.91 -12.35 4.76
C GLY A 122 -10.34 -11.75 3.49
N GLU A 123 -10.33 -10.42 3.38
CA GLU A 123 -9.74 -9.74 2.22
C GLU A 123 -8.22 -9.86 2.23
N ILE A 124 -7.59 -9.76 3.40
CA ILE A 124 -6.14 -9.96 3.53
C ILE A 124 -5.76 -11.38 3.10
N GLU A 125 -6.54 -12.39 3.50
CA GLU A 125 -6.30 -13.77 3.08
C GLU A 125 -6.38 -13.91 1.57
N ASP A 126 -7.37 -13.27 0.93
CA ASP A 126 -7.53 -13.32 -0.52
C ASP A 126 -6.33 -12.68 -1.23
N VAL A 127 -5.88 -11.54 -0.74
CA VAL A 127 -4.69 -10.87 -1.29
C VAL A 127 -3.45 -11.74 -1.13
N MET A 128 -3.22 -12.26 0.06
CA MET A 128 -2.07 -13.12 0.34
C MET A 128 -2.08 -14.38 -0.52
N GLY A 129 -3.26 -14.92 -0.78
CA GLY A 129 -3.43 -16.11 -1.62
C GLY A 129 -2.96 -15.92 -3.06
N MET A 130 -2.87 -14.68 -3.52
CA MET A 130 -2.38 -14.37 -4.87
C MET A 130 -0.88 -14.10 -4.91
N LEU A 131 -0.22 -14.05 -3.76
CA LEU A 131 1.21 -13.73 -3.68
C LEU A 131 2.05 -14.99 -3.56
N PRO A 132 3.26 -15.01 -4.16
CA PRO A 132 4.22 -16.09 -3.93
C PRO A 132 4.55 -16.21 -2.45
N ALA A 133 4.94 -17.43 -2.02
CA ALA A 133 5.21 -17.71 -0.60
C ALA A 133 6.21 -16.73 0.02
N ARG A 134 7.25 -16.35 -0.72
CA ARG A 134 8.27 -15.42 -0.23
C ARG A 134 7.69 -14.02 0.05
N LEU A 135 6.73 -13.57 -0.75
CA LEU A 135 6.07 -12.29 -0.53
C LEU A 135 5.12 -12.36 0.66
N ARG A 136 4.48 -13.50 0.87
CA ARG A 136 3.61 -13.68 2.03
C ARG A 136 4.36 -13.55 3.36
N GLU A 137 5.65 -13.85 3.37
CA GLU A 137 6.50 -13.70 4.55
C GLU A 137 6.65 -12.24 5.01
N LEU A 138 6.33 -11.28 4.15
CA LEU A 138 6.41 -9.86 4.48
C LEU A 138 5.24 -9.36 5.31
N TRP A 139 4.17 -10.14 5.38
CA TRP A 139 3.02 -9.83 6.24
C TRP A 139 3.32 -10.23 7.70
N PRO A 140 2.73 -9.50 8.67
CA PRO A 140 2.91 -9.85 10.08
C PRO A 140 2.43 -11.24 10.44
#